data_bb6fad03ece3ce05eefa8b3650873bb9
#
_entry.id   bb6fad03ece3ce05eefa8b3650873bb9
#
_cell.length_a   1.000
_cell.length_b   1.000
_cell.length_c   1.000
_cell.angle_alpha   90.00
_cell.angle_beta   90.00
_cell.angle_gamma   90.00
#
_symmetry.space_group_name_H-M   'P 1'
#
loop_
_entity.id
_entity.type
_entity.pdbx_description
1 polymer ?
#
loop_
_entity_poly.entity_id
_entity_poly.type
_entity_poly.pdbx_seq_one_letter_code
_entity_poly.pdbx_strand_id
1 'polypeptide(L)'
;SFPTRRSSDLWAEANAETWRAMEEAYEAGKVRAIGISNFQVSHFEELLKTAKVTPMVNQLFVNPSDMEAEIVAFNNEHNVLTEAYSPLGTGKMLTVAAIQEVADKYNKSVAQVALRWSLQHGFLPLPKSTHKERIVENGQLFDFELSAEDMATLDKLEGVAGTHTDADKTNF
;
A
#
# COMPACT_ATOMS: atom_id res chain seq x y z
N SER A 1 28.58 27.99 18.11
CA SER A 1 27.21 27.89 17.54
C SER A 1 26.98 26.44 17.16
N PHE A 2 26.04 25.79 17.79
CA PHE A 2 25.61 24.46 17.39
C PHE A 2 24.92 24.61 16.01
N PRO A 3 25.27 23.79 15.00
CA PRO A 3 24.51 23.79 13.77
C PRO A 3 23.09 23.38 14.10
N THR A 4 22.13 24.26 13.81
CA THR A 4 20.71 23.92 13.83
C THR A 4 20.49 22.87 12.75
N ARG A 5 20.39 21.60 13.14
CA ARG A 5 19.95 20.53 12.25
C ARG A 5 18.56 20.89 11.73
N ARG A 6 18.35 20.81 10.42
CA ARG A 6 17.01 20.98 9.83
C ARG A 6 16.15 19.84 10.31
N SER A 7 14.87 20.07 10.50
CA SER A 7 13.93 19.01 10.88
C SER A 7 13.94 17.84 9.88
N SER A 8 14.26 18.12 8.61
CA SER A 8 14.48 17.10 7.57
C SER A 8 15.60 16.10 7.87
N ASP A 9 16.60 16.50 8.64
CA ASP A 9 17.75 15.63 8.92
C ASP A 9 17.47 14.67 10.09
N LEU A 10 16.47 15.00 10.92
CA LEU A 10 16.12 14.22 12.12
C LEU A 10 15.35 12.94 11.79
N TRP A 11 14.45 12.99 10.81
CA TRP A 11 13.69 11.80 10.44
C TRP A 11 14.55 10.71 9.78
N ALA A 12 15.52 11.12 8.96
CA ALA A 12 16.43 10.18 8.29
C ALA A 12 17.26 9.39 9.30
N GLU A 13 17.83 10.07 10.29
CA GLU A 13 18.60 9.44 11.36
C GLU A 13 17.74 8.53 12.23
N ALA A 14 16.53 8.98 12.62
CA ALA A 14 15.59 8.19 13.40
C ALA A 14 15.11 6.93 12.66
N ASN A 15 14.83 7.06 11.35
CA ASN A 15 14.47 5.93 10.51
C ASN A 15 15.61 4.93 10.37
N ALA A 16 16.85 5.40 10.17
CA ALA A 16 18.02 4.54 10.08
C ALA A 16 18.29 3.78 11.40
N GLU A 17 18.12 4.44 12.55
CA GLU A 17 18.27 3.79 13.87
C GLU A 17 17.18 2.74 14.11
N THR A 18 15.94 3.07 13.78
CA THR A 18 14.81 2.14 13.86
C THR A 18 15.03 0.92 12.95
N TRP A 19 15.46 1.17 11.71
CA TRP A 19 15.72 0.12 10.75
C TRP A 19 16.83 -0.83 11.22
N ARG A 20 17.93 -0.29 11.76
CA ARG A 20 19.01 -1.11 12.34
C ARG A 20 18.49 -2.06 13.44
N ALA A 21 17.63 -1.58 14.33
CA ALA A 21 17.04 -2.44 15.35
C ALA A 21 16.14 -3.54 14.76
N MET A 22 15.44 -3.25 13.66
CA MET A 22 14.66 -4.25 12.93
C MET A 22 15.56 -5.28 12.23
N GLU A 23 16.66 -4.85 11.64
CA GLU A 23 17.68 -5.74 11.05
C GLU A 23 18.27 -6.68 12.11
N GLU A 24 18.62 -6.18 13.29
CA GLU A 24 19.10 -7.01 14.41
C GLU A 24 18.07 -8.07 14.83
N ALA A 25 16.78 -7.73 14.85
CA ALA A 25 15.72 -8.68 15.14
C ALA A 25 15.54 -9.73 14.01
N TYR A 26 15.71 -9.32 12.76
CA TYR A 26 15.68 -10.22 11.60
C TYR A 26 16.88 -11.16 11.59
N GLU A 27 18.10 -10.64 11.76
CA GLU A 27 19.34 -11.43 11.84
C GLU A 27 19.31 -12.42 13.01
N ALA A 28 18.74 -12.04 14.14
CA ALA A 28 18.54 -12.93 15.29
C ALA A 28 17.43 -13.98 15.10
N GLY A 29 16.75 -14.01 13.93
CA GLY A 29 15.67 -14.94 13.63
C GLY A 29 14.38 -14.71 14.44
N LYS A 30 14.24 -13.55 15.11
CA LYS A 30 13.02 -13.22 15.89
C LYS A 30 11.84 -12.88 15.00
N VAL A 31 12.08 -12.35 13.80
CA VAL A 31 11.09 -12.05 12.77
C VAL A 31 11.55 -12.63 11.43
N ARG A 32 10.61 -12.95 10.54
CA ARG A 32 10.89 -13.54 9.23
C ARG A 32 10.91 -12.53 8.10
N ALA A 33 10.33 -11.35 8.32
CA ALA A 33 10.30 -10.26 7.37
C ALA A 33 10.28 -8.93 8.12
N ILE A 34 10.86 -7.90 7.51
CA ILE A 34 10.85 -6.52 7.99
C ILE A 34 10.44 -5.60 6.85
N GLY A 35 9.74 -4.53 7.16
CA GLY A 35 9.17 -3.61 6.18
C GLY A 35 8.97 -2.21 6.71
N ILE A 36 8.54 -1.35 5.83
CA ILE A 36 8.28 0.08 6.07
C ILE A 36 6.81 0.39 5.78
N SER A 37 6.35 1.56 6.15
CA SER A 37 4.99 2.02 5.86
C SER A 37 4.98 3.51 5.54
N ASN A 38 4.22 3.89 4.51
CA ASN A 38 4.07 5.26 4.00
C ASN A 38 5.40 5.95 3.62
N PHE A 39 6.41 5.17 3.25
CA PHE A 39 7.63 5.72 2.71
C PHE A 39 7.40 6.11 1.26
N GLN A 40 7.67 7.38 0.95
CA GLN A 40 7.77 7.88 -0.41
C GLN A 40 9.18 7.61 -0.95
N VAL A 41 9.42 7.87 -2.24
CA VAL A 41 10.70 7.57 -2.89
C VAL A 41 11.88 8.20 -2.13
N SER A 42 11.77 9.47 -1.75
CA SER A 42 12.82 10.19 -1.01
C SER A 42 13.17 9.54 0.33
N HIS A 43 12.17 9.07 1.08
CA HIS A 43 12.38 8.40 2.37
C HIS A 43 13.05 7.04 2.18
N PHE A 44 12.64 6.32 1.14
CA PHE A 44 13.19 5.00 0.86
C PHE A 44 14.63 5.09 0.35
N GLU A 45 14.93 6.01 -0.58
CA GLU A 45 16.29 6.26 -1.05
C GLU A 45 17.24 6.62 0.11
N GLU A 46 16.77 7.46 1.05
CA GLU A 46 17.56 7.82 2.22
C GLU A 46 17.84 6.62 3.11
N LEU A 47 16.83 5.77 3.36
CA LEU A 47 16.99 4.55 4.15
C LEU A 47 17.99 3.60 3.49
N LEU A 48 17.94 3.43 2.17
CA LEU A 48 18.83 2.52 1.43
C LEU A 48 20.33 2.90 1.54
N LYS A 49 20.66 4.14 1.89
CA LYS A 49 22.06 4.55 2.09
C LYS A 49 22.72 3.85 3.28
N THR A 50 21.92 3.41 4.25
CA THR A 50 22.42 2.81 5.51
C THR A 50 21.89 1.40 5.74
N ALA A 51 20.81 1.00 5.09
CA ALA A 51 20.21 -0.32 5.22
C ALA A 51 21.14 -1.43 4.70
N LYS A 52 21.30 -2.49 5.47
CA LYS A 52 21.97 -3.73 5.06
C LYS A 52 20.98 -4.74 4.46
N VAL A 53 19.75 -4.70 4.91
CA VAL A 53 18.64 -5.50 4.43
C VAL A 53 17.66 -4.56 3.76
N THR A 54 17.36 -4.77 2.48
CA THR A 54 16.31 -4.01 1.79
C THR A 54 14.96 -4.32 2.43
N PRO A 55 14.09 -3.32 2.67
CA PRO A 55 12.74 -3.58 3.10
C PRO A 55 12.05 -4.62 2.21
N MET A 56 11.33 -5.57 2.81
CA MET A 56 10.62 -6.61 2.08
C MET A 56 9.20 -6.17 1.71
N VAL A 57 8.66 -5.22 2.48
CA VAL A 57 7.30 -4.68 2.32
C VAL A 57 7.34 -3.17 2.51
N ASN A 58 6.57 -2.45 1.70
CA ASN A 58 6.15 -1.08 1.97
C ASN A 58 4.61 -1.06 2.04
N GLN A 59 4.06 -0.79 3.23
CA GLN A 59 2.63 -0.72 3.43
C GLN A 59 2.13 0.69 3.11
N LEU A 60 1.27 0.81 2.08
CA LEU A 60 0.80 2.07 1.51
C LEU A 60 -0.73 2.15 1.48
N PHE A 61 -1.26 3.37 1.40
CA PHE A 61 -2.67 3.60 1.10
C PHE A 61 -2.91 3.36 -0.39
N VAL A 62 -3.23 2.14 -0.79
CA VAL A 62 -3.43 1.79 -2.20
C VAL A 62 -4.81 1.18 -2.43
N ASN A 63 -5.52 1.76 -3.39
CA ASN A 63 -6.83 1.31 -3.87
C ASN A 63 -7.09 1.93 -5.25
N PRO A 64 -8.16 1.57 -5.99
CA PRO A 64 -8.44 2.14 -7.31
C PRO A 64 -8.57 3.68 -7.37
N SER A 65 -8.80 4.35 -6.23
CA SER A 65 -8.86 5.82 -6.16
C SER A 65 -7.47 6.48 -6.02
N ASP A 66 -6.47 5.72 -5.58
CA ASP A 66 -5.12 6.22 -5.38
C ASP A 66 -4.13 5.05 -5.43
N MET A 67 -3.39 4.97 -6.51
CA MET A 67 -2.42 3.88 -6.73
C MET A 67 -1.02 4.24 -6.19
N GLU A 68 -0.74 5.50 -5.86
CA GLU A 68 0.60 5.97 -5.51
C GLU A 68 1.67 5.47 -6.51
N ALA A 69 1.44 5.70 -7.81
CA ALA A 69 2.15 5.02 -8.91
C ALA A 69 3.68 5.18 -8.85
N GLU A 70 4.19 6.33 -8.39
CA GLU A 70 5.63 6.60 -8.31
C GLU A 70 6.31 5.68 -7.29
N ILE A 71 5.81 5.62 -6.06
CA ILE A 71 6.40 4.75 -5.04
C ILE A 71 6.13 3.27 -5.31
N VAL A 72 5.02 2.93 -5.92
CA VAL A 72 4.74 1.55 -6.35
C VAL A 72 5.75 1.10 -7.42
N ALA A 73 6.06 1.94 -8.41
CA ALA A 73 7.10 1.63 -9.39
C ALA A 73 8.46 1.44 -8.72
N PHE A 74 8.81 2.32 -7.79
CA PHE A 74 10.06 2.23 -7.04
C PHE A 74 10.14 0.95 -6.19
N ASN A 75 9.04 0.57 -5.51
CA ASN A 75 8.96 -0.69 -4.78
C ASN A 75 9.24 -1.90 -5.71
N ASN A 76 8.61 -1.92 -6.90
CA ASN A 76 8.79 -2.99 -7.87
C ASN A 76 10.25 -3.10 -8.36
N GLU A 77 10.92 -1.99 -8.63
CA GLU A 77 12.34 -1.95 -9.03
C GLU A 77 13.26 -2.53 -7.95
N HIS A 78 12.89 -2.39 -6.69
CA HIS A 78 13.65 -2.89 -5.55
C HIS A 78 13.17 -4.26 -5.02
N ASN A 79 12.22 -4.91 -5.71
CA ASN A 79 11.59 -6.17 -5.28
C ASN A 79 10.92 -6.08 -3.91
N VAL A 80 10.30 -4.95 -3.61
CA VAL A 80 9.57 -4.69 -2.36
C VAL A 80 8.08 -4.89 -2.61
N LEU A 81 7.44 -5.72 -1.80
CA LEU A 81 6.01 -5.96 -1.91
C LEU A 81 5.23 -4.72 -1.44
N THR A 82 4.34 -4.23 -2.29
CA THR A 82 3.37 -3.22 -1.88
C THR A 82 2.21 -3.88 -1.13
N GLU A 83 2.06 -3.55 0.14
CA GLU A 83 0.95 -3.98 0.97
C GLU A 83 -0.08 -2.86 1.06
N ALA A 84 -1.30 -3.12 0.59
CA ALA A 84 -2.34 -2.10 0.44
C ALA A 84 -3.23 -2.02 1.69
N TYR A 85 -3.04 -1.01 2.55
CA TYR A 85 -4.00 -0.73 3.60
C TYR A 85 -5.16 0.12 3.08
N SER A 86 -6.31 0.04 3.73
CA SER A 86 -7.56 0.67 3.28
C SER A 86 -7.89 0.37 1.80
N PRO A 87 -7.82 -0.88 1.34
CA PRO A 87 -8.04 -1.24 -0.07
C PRO A 87 -9.46 -0.94 -0.54
N LEU A 88 -10.39 -0.65 0.38
CA LEU A 88 -11.78 -0.25 0.11
C LEU A 88 -12.01 1.24 0.42
N GLY A 89 -10.95 2.07 0.49
CA GLY A 89 -11.03 3.51 0.74
C GLY A 89 -11.83 3.85 2.01
N THR A 90 -11.64 3.10 3.10
CA THR A 90 -12.45 3.20 4.34
C THR A 90 -13.96 3.05 4.12
N GLY A 91 -14.37 2.30 3.11
CA GLY A 91 -15.76 2.06 2.73
C GLY A 91 -16.30 3.01 1.65
N LYS A 92 -15.61 4.08 1.28
CA LYS A 92 -16.05 5.02 0.25
C LYS A 92 -16.13 4.39 -1.14
N MET A 93 -15.27 3.42 -1.43
CA MET A 93 -15.30 2.65 -2.68
C MET A 93 -16.62 1.94 -2.92
N LEU A 94 -17.31 1.51 -1.86
CA LEU A 94 -18.54 0.70 -1.94
C LEU A 94 -19.72 1.42 -2.61
N THR A 95 -19.62 2.74 -2.82
CA THR A 95 -20.66 3.56 -3.45
C THR A 95 -20.24 4.13 -4.82
N VAL A 96 -19.09 3.72 -5.34
CA VAL A 96 -18.58 4.21 -6.64
C VAL A 96 -19.27 3.47 -7.77
N ALA A 97 -20.09 4.18 -8.55
CA ALA A 97 -20.90 3.60 -9.62
C ALA A 97 -20.06 2.85 -10.66
N ALA A 98 -18.92 3.39 -11.07
CA ALA A 98 -18.06 2.74 -12.05
C ALA A 98 -17.52 1.38 -11.58
N ILE A 99 -17.27 1.20 -10.26
CA ILE A 99 -16.87 -0.10 -9.71
C ILE A 99 -18.09 -1.05 -9.68
N GLN A 100 -19.29 -0.53 -9.39
CA GLN A 100 -20.52 -1.32 -9.43
C GLN A 100 -20.79 -1.86 -10.83
N GLU A 101 -20.63 -1.03 -11.87
CA GLU A 101 -20.80 -1.45 -13.28
C GLU A 101 -19.84 -2.59 -13.64
N VAL A 102 -18.60 -2.54 -13.18
CA VAL A 102 -17.63 -3.65 -13.35
C VAL A 102 -18.07 -4.86 -12.54
N ALA A 103 -18.50 -4.68 -11.29
CA ALA A 103 -18.90 -5.76 -10.38
C ALA A 103 -20.08 -6.56 -10.96
N ASP A 104 -21.05 -5.88 -11.57
CA ASP A 104 -22.22 -6.49 -12.21
C ASP A 104 -21.83 -7.44 -13.36
N LYS A 105 -20.78 -7.10 -14.14
CA LYS A 105 -20.29 -7.98 -15.24
C LYS A 105 -19.80 -9.33 -14.72
N TYR A 106 -19.23 -9.36 -13.53
CA TYR A 106 -18.63 -10.56 -12.92
C TYR A 106 -19.55 -11.24 -11.90
N ASN A 107 -20.73 -10.68 -11.65
CA ASN A 107 -21.65 -11.12 -10.58
C ASN A 107 -20.90 -11.18 -9.22
N LYS A 108 -20.13 -10.13 -8.92
CA LYS A 108 -19.34 -9.96 -7.71
C LYS A 108 -19.74 -8.67 -6.99
N SER A 109 -19.32 -8.53 -5.73
CA SER A 109 -19.50 -7.27 -5.01
C SER A 109 -18.42 -6.25 -5.39
N VAL A 110 -18.72 -4.98 -5.15
CA VAL A 110 -17.77 -3.87 -5.31
C VAL A 110 -16.49 -4.14 -4.48
N ALA A 111 -16.64 -4.69 -3.28
CA ALA A 111 -15.51 -5.05 -2.42
C ALA A 111 -14.63 -6.11 -3.09
N GLN A 112 -15.21 -7.17 -3.64
CA GLN A 112 -14.47 -8.21 -4.34
C GLN A 112 -13.74 -7.67 -5.57
N VAL A 113 -14.38 -6.81 -6.35
CA VAL A 113 -13.75 -6.18 -7.52
C VAL A 113 -12.55 -5.31 -7.12
N ALA A 114 -12.69 -4.44 -6.13
CA ALA A 114 -11.60 -3.60 -5.66
C ALA A 114 -10.42 -4.43 -5.09
N LEU A 115 -10.71 -5.50 -4.35
CA LEU A 115 -9.68 -6.41 -3.82
C LEU A 115 -9.03 -7.24 -4.93
N ARG A 116 -9.78 -7.69 -5.93
CA ARG A 116 -9.23 -8.42 -7.08
C ARG A 116 -8.34 -7.53 -7.93
N TRP A 117 -8.71 -6.26 -8.12
CA TRP A 117 -7.87 -5.24 -8.75
C TRP A 117 -6.51 -5.14 -8.04
N SER A 118 -6.50 -5.03 -6.70
CA SER A 118 -5.26 -4.99 -5.93
C SER A 118 -4.39 -6.23 -6.18
N LEU A 119 -4.98 -7.43 -6.15
CA LEU A 119 -4.25 -8.68 -6.41
C LEU A 119 -3.69 -8.74 -7.84
N GLN A 120 -4.42 -8.25 -8.85
CA GLN A 120 -3.96 -8.26 -10.24
C GLN A 120 -2.85 -7.25 -10.51
N HIS A 121 -2.73 -6.19 -9.70
CA HIS A 121 -1.55 -5.31 -9.66
C HIS A 121 -0.36 -5.90 -8.88
N GLY A 122 -0.51 -7.09 -8.29
CA GLY A 122 0.54 -7.71 -7.47
C GLY A 122 0.61 -7.16 -6.04
N PHE A 123 -0.38 -6.39 -5.59
CA PHE A 123 -0.43 -5.86 -4.23
C PHE A 123 -1.01 -6.91 -3.26
N LEU A 124 -0.68 -6.76 -1.98
CA LEU A 124 -1.26 -7.53 -0.89
C LEU A 124 -2.33 -6.68 -0.17
N PRO A 125 -3.63 -6.80 -0.50
CA PRO A 125 -4.66 -6.01 0.16
C PRO A 125 -4.96 -6.51 1.57
N LEU A 126 -5.16 -5.56 2.51
CA LEU A 126 -5.51 -5.80 3.91
C LEU A 126 -6.93 -5.30 4.22
N PRO A 127 -7.98 -6.00 3.78
CA PRO A 127 -9.35 -5.62 4.10
C PRO A 127 -9.70 -5.95 5.54
N LYS A 128 -10.23 -4.97 6.28
CA LYS A 128 -10.72 -5.17 7.65
C LYS A 128 -12.24 -5.33 7.66
N SER A 129 -12.76 -6.33 8.33
CA SER A 129 -14.18 -6.44 8.66
C SER A 129 -14.39 -7.02 10.06
N THR A 130 -15.52 -6.67 10.69
CA THR A 130 -16.03 -7.28 11.92
C THR A 130 -17.23 -8.19 11.64
N HIS A 131 -17.70 -8.26 10.39
CA HIS A 131 -18.84 -9.06 9.97
C HIS A 131 -18.33 -10.34 9.31
N LYS A 132 -18.75 -11.49 9.82
CA LYS A 132 -18.30 -12.79 9.39
C LYS A 132 -18.52 -13.01 7.88
N GLU A 133 -19.69 -12.63 7.39
CA GLU A 133 -20.07 -12.79 5.97
C GLU A 133 -19.12 -12.01 5.06
N ARG A 134 -18.78 -10.77 5.42
CA ARG A 134 -17.82 -9.93 4.67
C ARG A 134 -16.39 -10.47 4.75
N ILE A 135 -15.99 -11.07 5.87
CA ILE A 135 -14.67 -11.70 5.98
C ILE A 135 -14.55 -12.86 4.99
N VAL A 136 -15.59 -13.70 4.91
CA VAL A 136 -15.65 -14.81 3.95
C VAL A 136 -15.67 -14.29 2.51
N GLU A 137 -16.52 -13.32 2.22
CA GLU A 137 -16.67 -12.69 0.90
C GLU A 137 -15.36 -12.08 0.40
N ASN A 138 -14.65 -11.31 1.27
CA ASN A 138 -13.36 -10.70 0.95
C ASN A 138 -12.26 -11.72 0.62
N GLY A 139 -12.42 -12.98 1.00
CA GLY A 139 -11.53 -14.08 0.63
C GLY A 139 -11.89 -14.80 -0.68
N GLN A 140 -13.07 -14.57 -1.23
CA GLN A 140 -13.56 -15.21 -2.46
C GLN A 140 -13.17 -14.41 -3.71
N LEU A 141 -11.86 -14.36 -3.99
CA LEU A 141 -11.26 -13.51 -5.01
C LEU A 141 -10.58 -14.29 -6.15
N PHE A 142 -10.49 -15.63 -6.03
CA PHE A 142 -9.66 -16.43 -6.93
C PHE A 142 -10.45 -17.20 -7.98
N ASP A 143 -11.76 -17.04 -8.00
CA ASP A 143 -12.69 -17.69 -8.93
C ASP A 143 -13.08 -16.81 -10.12
N PHE A 144 -12.52 -15.62 -10.23
CA PHE A 144 -12.71 -14.69 -11.36
C PHE A 144 -11.44 -13.86 -11.59
N GLU A 145 -11.36 -13.26 -12.76
CA GLU A 145 -10.28 -12.35 -13.16
C GLU A 145 -10.87 -11.17 -13.92
N LEU A 146 -10.42 -9.96 -13.60
CA LEU A 146 -10.82 -8.74 -14.28
C LEU A 146 -10.11 -8.69 -15.64
N SER A 147 -10.84 -8.31 -16.69
CA SER A 147 -10.28 -8.07 -18.01
C SER A 147 -9.31 -6.88 -18.00
N ALA A 148 -8.39 -6.82 -18.96
CA ALA A 148 -7.49 -5.68 -19.11
C ALA A 148 -8.25 -4.34 -19.30
N GLU A 149 -9.42 -4.38 -19.94
CA GLU A 149 -10.29 -3.22 -20.13
C GLU A 149 -10.90 -2.75 -18.81
N ASP A 150 -11.37 -3.68 -17.98
CA ASP A 150 -11.93 -3.36 -16.67
C ASP A 150 -10.85 -2.89 -15.69
N MET A 151 -9.67 -3.50 -15.71
CA MET A 151 -8.50 -3.01 -14.95
C MET A 151 -8.18 -1.56 -15.34
N ALA A 152 -8.05 -1.25 -16.64
CA ALA A 152 -7.80 0.11 -17.13
C ALA A 152 -8.93 1.10 -16.81
N THR A 153 -10.16 0.62 -16.63
CA THR A 153 -11.30 1.44 -16.19
C THR A 153 -11.14 1.81 -14.70
N LEU A 154 -10.76 0.84 -13.88
CA LEU A 154 -10.55 1.05 -12.44
C LEU A 154 -9.31 1.91 -12.17
N ASP A 155 -8.25 1.79 -12.96
CA ASP A 155 -7.02 2.60 -12.86
C ASP A 155 -7.25 4.11 -13.08
N LYS A 156 -8.39 4.48 -13.67
CA LYS A 156 -8.76 5.88 -13.94
C LYS A 156 -9.59 6.53 -12.84
N LEU A 157 -9.89 5.80 -11.77
CA LEU A 157 -10.77 6.28 -10.68
C LEU A 157 -10.03 7.16 -9.65
N GLU A 158 -9.17 8.05 -10.12
CA GLU A 158 -8.38 8.93 -9.26
C GLU A 158 -9.26 9.83 -8.37
N GLY A 159 -8.99 9.83 -7.07
CA GLY A 159 -9.60 10.73 -6.10
C GLY A 159 -11.03 10.41 -5.66
N VAL A 160 -11.72 9.44 -6.28
CA VAL A 160 -13.17 9.16 -6.02
C VAL A 160 -13.47 8.67 -4.59
N ALA A 161 -12.50 8.08 -3.91
CA ALA A 161 -12.63 7.60 -2.53
C ALA A 161 -11.62 8.23 -1.57
N GLY A 162 -11.00 9.33 -1.98
CA GLY A 162 -9.93 10.01 -1.26
C GLY A 162 -8.55 9.56 -1.73
N THR A 163 -7.55 10.26 -1.23
CA THR A 163 -6.14 10.05 -1.53
C THR A 163 -5.35 9.75 -0.27
N HIS A 164 -4.13 9.29 -0.41
CA HIS A 164 -3.18 9.13 0.68
C HIS A 164 -2.88 10.46 1.38
N THR A 165 -2.35 10.37 2.58
CA THR A 165 -1.77 11.51 3.28
C THR A 165 -0.30 11.61 2.91
N ASP A 166 0.08 12.72 2.28
CA ASP A 166 1.46 12.99 1.90
C ASP A 166 2.31 13.18 3.17
N ALA A 167 3.25 12.26 3.39
CA ALA A 167 4.10 12.25 4.56
C ALA A 167 5.01 13.49 4.64
N ASP A 168 5.39 14.05 3.48
CA ASP A 168 6.24 15.25 3.41
C ASP A 168 5.48 16.54 3.78
N LYS A 169 4.16 16.51 3.72
CA LYS A 169 3.28 17.66 4.00
C LYS A 169 2.55 17.57 5.34
N THR A 170 2.67 16.44 6.04
CA THR A 170 1.97 16.23 7.31
C THR A 170 2.85 16.63 8.47
N ASN A 171 2.40 17.61 9.25
CA ASN A 171 3.02 17.94 10.53
C ASN A 171 2.48 16.96 11.60
N PHE A 172 3.37 16.10 12.09
CA PHE A 172 3.12 15.26 13.26
C PHE A 172 3.60 15.96 14.52
#